data_399563aac393eabcd88693a52a7a3f9d
#
_entry.id   399563aac393eabcd88693a52a7a3f9d
#
_cell.length_a   1.000
_cell.length_b   1.000
_cell.length_c   1.000
_cell.angle_alpha   90.00
_cell.angle_beta   90.00
_cell.angle_gamma   90.00
#
_symmetry.space_group_name_H-M   'P 1'
#
loop_
_entity.id
_entity.type
_entity.pdbx_description
1 polymer ?
#
loop_
_entity_poly.entity_id
_entity_poly.type
_entity_poly.pdbx_seq_one_letter_code
_entity_poly.pdbx_strand_id
1 'polypeptide(L)'
;MTRKPTVLTGLQHVLALWPLLLLAGHWSAAAAPRPDLAALIECRQHVADFAQVFPYSQSPLKSVSLGWRPLPVKNPFMTEFTLLHPITIFGHPTQQIAFSGGSIMAILDLADPHPLAKQLQLNPAVDKADKVLFGRELVSRDTTDPSTGKPAIESIVLNVSTVHSHPGKTLVGCNYSLDEPD
;
A
#
# COMPACT_ATOMS: atom_id res chain seq x y z
N MET A 1 -42.91 93.28 6.25
CA MET A 1 -42.19 92.50 5.24
C MET A 1 -40.95 91.91 5.90
N THR A 2 -41.07 90.69 6.44
CA THR A 2 -40.06 90.05 7.20
C THR A 2 -39.89 88.63 6.68
N ARG A 3 -38.75 88.34 6.05
CA ARG A 3 -38.39 87.04 5.56
C ARG A 3 -37.68 86.23 6.67
N LYS A 4 -38.20 85.06 6.95
CA LYS A 4 -37.56 84.05 7.80
C LYS A 4 -36.38 83.31 7.05
N PRO A 5 -35.27 83.02 7.69
CA PRO A 5 -34.28 82.12 7.11
C PRO A 5 -34.65 80.67 7.44
N THR A 6 -34.45 79.82 6.40
CA THR A 6 -34.61 78.37 6.47
C THR A 6 -33.25 77.73 6.92
N VAL A 7 -33.33 76.94 8.01
CA VAL A 7 -32.25 76.20 8.56
C VAL A 7 -32.14 74.83 7.79
N LEU A 8 -31.04 74.63 7.09
CA LEU A 8 -30.68 73.30 6.48
C LEU A 8 -30.01 72.45 7.56
N THR A 9 -30.70 71.36 7.94
CA THR A 9 -30.16 70.33 8.82
C THR A 9 -29.29 69.36 7.97
N GLY A 10 -28.00 69.35 8.20
CA GLY A 10 -27.06 68.43 7.54
C GLY A 10 -27.19 67.01 8.09
N LEU A 11 -27.49 66.06 7.20
CA LEU A 11 -27.55 64.63 7.47
C LEU A 11 -26.12 64.06 7.40
N GLN A 12 -25.47 63.79 8.55
CA GLN A 12 -24.17 63.12 8.61
C GLN A 12 -24.38 61.64 8.41
N HIS A 13 -23.92 61.14 7.26
CA HIS A 13 -23.82 59.68 6.98
C HIS A 13 -22.59 59.09 7.66
N VAL A 14 -22.76 58.40 8.74
CA VAL A 14 -21.75 57.59 9.39
C VAL A 14 -21.60 56.31 8.59
N LEU A 15 -20.56 56.24 7.74
CA LEU A 15 -20.16 55.01 7.07
C LEU A 15 -19.47 54.10 8.09
N ALA A 16 -20.21 53.11 8.59
CA ALA A 16 -19.64 52.03 9.40
C ALA A 16 -18.88 51.05 8.50
N LEU A 17 -17.54 51.15 8.50
CA LEU A 17 -16.62 50.15 7.90
C LEU A 17 -16.62 48.91 8.79
N TRP A 18 -17.36 47.88 8.40
CA TRP A 18 -17.22 46.54 8.96
C TRP A 18 -15.97 45.86 8.39
N PRO A 19 -14.99 45.43 9.22
CA PRO A 19 -13.88 44.61 8.72
C PRO A 19 -14.42 43.20 8.44
N LEU A 20 -14.43 42.81 7.15
CA LEU A 20 -14.58 41.43 6.72
C LEU A 20 -13.36 40.65 7.18
N LEU A 21 -13.44 39.94 8.32
CA LEU A 21 -12.50 38.91 8.73
C LEU A 21 -12.65 37.72 7.77
N LEU A 22 -11.81 37.65 6.76
CA LEU A 22 -11.61 36.45 5.93
C LEU A 22 -10.94 35.39 6.81
N LEU A 23 -11.74 34.51 7.40
CA LEU A 23 -11.29 33.26 7.99
C LEU A 23 -10.84 32.36 6.84
N ALA A 24 -9.55 32.48 6.43
CA ALA A 24 -8.91 31.52 5.56
C ALA A 24 -8.78 30.20 6.32
N GLY A 25 -9.80 29.36 6.19
CA GLY A 25 -9.75 27.98 6.67
C GLY A 25 -8.63 27.24 5.95
N HIS A 26 -7.55 26.97 6.66
CA HIS A 26 -6.48 26.10 6.18
C HIS A 26 -7.04 24.66 6.16
N TRP A 27 -7.56 24.24 5.03
CA TRP A 27 -7.84 22.84 4.80
C TRP A 27 -6.48 22.15 4.63
N SER A 28 -5.94 21.63 5.71
CA SER A 28 -4.85 20.67 5.64
C SER A 28 -5.41 19.43 4.98
N ALA A 29 -5.11 19.23 3.68
CA ALA A 29 -5.34 17.97 3.02
C ALA A 29 -4.50 16.93 3.77
N ALA A 30 -5.13 16.12 4.60
CA ALA A 30 -4.47 14.97 5.21
C ALA A 30 -3.96 14.08 4.08
N ALA A 31 -2.65 13.89 4.00
CA ALA A 31 -2.06 12.95 3.05
C ALA A 31 -2.70 11.58 3.31
N ALA A 32 -3.18 10.91 2.24
CA ALA A 32 -3.72 9.57 2.37
C ALA A 32 -2.70 8.68 3.11
N PRO A 33 -3.14 7.85 4.07
CA PRO A 33 -2.23 7.00 4.82
C PRO A 33 -1.44 6.12 3.84
N ARG A 34 -0.11 6.12 4.00
CA ARG A 34 0.75 5.25 3.19
C ARG A 34 0.49 3.80 3.58
N PRO A 35 0.45 2.86 2.61
CA PRO A 35 0.26 1.45 2.94
C PRO A 35 1.42 0.93 3.80
N ASP A 36 1.09 0.15 4.82
CA ASP A 36 2.10 -0.57 5.61
C ASP A 36 2.59 -1.79 4.83
N LEU A 37 3.64 -1.59 4.02
CA LEU A 37 4.21 -2.64 3.20
C LEU A 37 4.79 -3.78 4.03
N ALA A 38 5.37 -3.48 5.19
CA ALA A 38 5.91 -4.52 6.05
C ALA A 38 4.80 -5.42 6.58
N ALA A 39 3.68 -4.84 7.03
CA ALA A 39 2.54 -5.60 7.48
C ALA A 39 1.92 -6.47 6.37
N LEU A 40 1.85 -5.94 5.13
CA LEU A 40 1.38 -6.72 3.98
C LEU A 40 2.33 -7.88 3.64
N ILE A 41 3.63 -7.62 3.53
CA ILE A 41 4.62 -8.65 3.16
C ILE A 41 4.72 -9.72 4.26
N GLU A 42 4.57 -9.34 5.53
CA GLU A 42 4.59 -10.25 6.67
C GLU A 42 3.23 -10.93 6.96
N CYS A 43 2.26 -10.79 6.05
CA CYS A 43 0.91 -11.39 6.17
C CYS A 43 0.14 -10.95 7.44
N ARG A 44 0.33 -9.73 7.92
CA ARG A 44 -0.37 -9.16 9.08
C ARG A 44 -1.59 -8.31 8.70
N GLN A 45 -1.95 -8.32 7.42
CA GLN A 45 -3.08 -7.60 6.83
C GLN A 45 -4.06 -8.58 6.18
N HIS A 46 -5.19 -8.08 5.68
CA HIS A 46 -6.24 -8.85 5.03
C HIS A 46 -6.22 -8.67 3.50
N VAL A 47 -6.98 -9.51 2.79
CA VAL A 47 -7.17 -9.40 1.33
C VAL A 47 -7.68 -8.01 0.94
N ALA A 48 -8.58 -7.42 1.74
CA ALA A 48 -9.11 -6.08 1.48
C ALA A 48 -8.02 -4.99 1.51
N ASP A 49 -7.01 -5.12 2.40
CA ASP A 49 -5.89 -4.17 2.50
C ASP A 49 -4.95 -4.33 1.29
N PHE A 50 -4.66 -5.57 0.90
CA PHE A 50 -3.90 -5.84 -0.31
C PHE A 50 -4.59 -5.30 -1.56
N ALA A 51 -5.92 -5.48 -1.68
CA ALA A 51 -6.71 -4.98 -2.80
C ALA A 51 -6.66 -3.44 -2.95
N GLN A 52 -6.47 -2.70 -1.85
CA GLN A 52 -6.28 -1.24 -1.90
C GLN A 52 -4.89 -0.86 -2.42
N VAL A 53 -3.88 -1.71 -2.21
CA VAL A 53 -2.48 -1.44 -2.57
C VAL A 53 -2.14 -1.95 -3.97
N PHE A 54 -2.71 -3.06 -4.39
CA PHE A 54 -2.42 -3.69 -5.67
C PHE A 54 -2.53 -2.75 -6.89
N PRO A 55 -3.55 -1.85 -7.01
CA PRO A 55 -3.65 -0.91 -8.14
C PRO A 55 -2.45 0.05 -8.29
N TYR A 56 -1.68 0.27 -7.21
CA TYR A 56 -0.45 1.08 -7.29
C TYR A 56 0.67 0.34 -8.03
N SER A 57 0.72 -0.99 -7.93
CA SER A 57 1.68 -1.81 -8.67
C SER A 57 1.41 -1.83 -10.18
N GLN A 58 0.18 -1.54 -10.59
CA GLN A 58 -0.25 -1.56 -12.00
C GLN A 58 -0.09 -0.20 -12.70
N SER A 59 0.26 0.86 -11.96
CA SER A 59 0.36 2.21 -12.51
C SER A 59 1.66 2.89 -12.10
N PRO A 60 2.59 3.14 -13.05
CA PRO A 60 3.87 3.81 -12.76
C PRO A 60 3.72 5.17 -12.07
N LEU A 61 2.71 5.96 -12.44
CA LEU A 61 2.47 7.28 -11.82
C LEU A 61 2.01 7.14 -10.37
N LYS A 62 1.14 6.17 -10.09
CA LYS A 62 0.66 5.92 -8.73
C LYS A 62 1.77 5.36 -7.86
N SER A 63 2.58 4.41 -8.36
CA SER A 63 3.70 3.83 -7.59
C SER A 63 4.73 4.88 -7.22
N VAL A 64 5.10 5.78 -8.14
CA VAL A 64 6.05 6.88 -7.87
C VAL A 64 5.53 7.84 -6.80
N SER A 65 4.23 8.11 -6.74
CA SER A 65 3.63 8.95 -5.69
C SER A 65 3.78 8.37 -4.27
N LEU A 66 3.92 7.05 -4.17
CA LEU A 66 4.22 6.34 -2.91
C LEU A 66 5.73 6.23 -2.61
N GLY A 67 6.59 6.71 -3.53
CA GLY A 67 8.04 6.57 -3.44
C GLY A 67 8.55 5.21 -3.93
N TRP A 68 7.77 4.49 -4.73
CA TRP A 68 8.16 3.24 -5.37
C TRP A 68 8.64 3.53 -6.79
N ARG A 69 9.88 3.24 -7.07
CA ARG A 69 10.48 3.42 -8.41
C ARG A 69 10.41 2.10 -9.17
N PRO A 70 9.69 2.03 -10.30
CA PRO A 70 9.62 0.81 -11.10
C PRO A 70 11.01 0.39 -11.57
N LEU A 71 11.28 -0.91 -11.53
CA LEU A 71 12.49 -1.52 -12.08
C LEU A 71 12.22 -2.09 -13.48
N PRO A 72 13.27 -2.24 -14.32
CA PRO A 72 13.16 -2.95 -15.58
C PRO A 72 12.67 -4.39 -15.38
N VAL A 73 11.80 -4.85 -16.27
CA VAL A 73 11.22 -6.19 -16.21
C VAL A 73 12.32 -7.23 -16.43
N LYS A 74 12.61 -8.04 -15.42
CA LYS A 74 13.49 -9.22 -15.47
C LYS A 74 12.69 -10.51 -15.54
N ASN A 75 11.50 -10.50 -14.97
CA ASN A 75 10.57 -11.62 -14.95
C ASN A 75 9.21 -11.13 -15.41
N PRO A 76 8.62 -11.68 -16.48
CA PRO A 76 7.33 -11.21 -17.03
C PRO A 76 6.14 -11.43 -16.09
N PHE A 77 6.30 -12.26 -15.06
CA PHE A 77 5.24 -12.51 -14.05
C PHE A 77 5.36 -11.60 -12.83
N MET A 78 6.32 -10.68 -12.80
CA MET A 78 6.59 -9.83 -11.65
C MET A 78 6.67 -8.36 -12.04
N THR A 79 6.09 -7.51 -11.21
CA THR A 79 6.32 -6.05 -11.26
C THR A 79 7.15 -5.67 -10.04
N GLU A 80 8.33 -5.11 -10.28
CA GLU A 80 9.34 -4.86 -9.25
C GLU A 80 9.55 -3.36 -9.01
N PHE A 81 9.86 -3.01 -7.77
CA PHE A 81 10.11 -1.62 -7.37
C PHE A 81 11.28 -1.51 -6.41
N THR A 82 12.01 -0.40 -6.55
CA THR A 82 12.91 0.09 -5.48
C THR A 82 12.18 1.11 -4.64
N LEU A 83 12.19 0.94 -3.33
CA LEU A 83 11.60 1.87 -2.37
C LEU A 83 12.53 3.05 -2.12
N LEU A 84 11.97 4.23 -1.85
CA LEU A 84 12.76 5.41 -1.47
C LEU A 84 13.48 5.22 -0.13
N HIS A 85 12.86 4.50 0.80
CA HIS A 85 13.43 4.16 2.10
C HIS A 85 13.42 2.65 2.31
N PRO A 86 14.45 2.07 2.95
CA PRO A 86 14.46 0.65 3.26
C PRO A 86 13.34 0.31 4.25
N ILE A 87 12.84 -0.91 4.14
CA ILE A 87 11.92 -1.52 5.10
C ILE A 87 12.59 -2.76 5.68
N THR A 88 12.16 -3.18 6.86
CA THR A 88 12.65 -4.42 7.49
C THR A 88 11.55 -5.48 7.45
N ILE A 89 11.85 -6.64 6.89
CA ILE A 89 10.93 -7.77 6.73
C ILE A 89 11.52 -8.98 7.44
N PHE A 90 10.84 -9.51 8.44
CA PHE A 90 11.30 -10.62 9.28
C PHE A 90 12.73 -10.44 9.81
N GLY A 91 13.12 -9.19 10.13
CA GLY A 91 14.45 -8.85 10.60
C GLY A 91 15.49 -8.55 9.51
N HIS A 92 15.15 -8.68 8.22
CA HIS A 92 16.04 -8.42 7.09
C HIS A 92 15.70 -7.10 6.41
N PRO A 93 16.67 -6.15 6.28
CA PRO A 93 16.45 -4.91 5.56
C PRO A 93 16.39 -5.15 4.06
N THR A 94 15.50 -4.43 3.38
CA THR A 94 15.43 -4.40 1.91
C THR A 94 14.88 -3.07 1.41
N GLN A 95 15.23 -2.71 0.18
CA GLN A 95 14.61 -1.65 -0.59
C GLN A 95 13.87 -2.18 -1.83
N GLN A 96 13.84 -3.50 -2.04
CA GLN A 96 13.23 -4.09 -3.22
C GLN A 96 12.00 -4.90 -2.86
N ILE A 97 10.90 -4.60 -3.56
CA ILE A 97 9.65 -5.34 -3.46
C ILE A 97 9.19 -5.76 -4.84
N ALA A 98 8.39 -6.82 -4.87
CA ALA A 98 7.75 -7.31 -6.09
C ALA A 98 6.29 -7.66 -5.85
N PHE A 99 5.48 -7.51 -6.90
CA PHE A 99 4.12 -8.00 -6.99
C PHE A 99 4.03 -9.07 -8.06
N SER A 100 3.28 -10.14 -7.80
CA SER A 100 3.03 -11.23 -8.76
C SER A 100 1.65 -11.84 -8.48
N GLY A 101 0.67 -11.61 -9.38
CA GLY A 101 -0.71 -12.01 -9.12
C GLY A 101 -1.21 -11.44 -7.79
N GLY A 102 -1.75 -12.30 -6.92
CA GLY A 102 -2.20 -11.96 -5.57
C GLY A 102 -1.09 -11.79 -4.53
N SER A 103 0.18 -11.82 -4.94
CA SER A 103 1.31 -11.79 -4.00
C SER A 103 2.00 -10.43 -3.95
N ILE A 104 2.45 -10.06 -2.75
CA ILE A 104 3.44 -9.00 -2.50
C ILE A 104 4.62 -9.59 -1.75
N MET A 105 5.85 -9.30 -2.21
CA MET A 105 7.07 -9.93 -1.71
C MET A 105 8.19 -8.90 -1.52
N ALA A 106 9.02 -9.13 -0.52
CA ALA A 106 10.34 -8.52 -0.39
C ALA A 106 11.37 -9.36 -1.15
N ILE A 107 12.33 -8.71 -1.81
CA ILE A 107 13.50 -9.34 -2.40
C ILE A 107 14.67 -9.09 -1.45
N LEU A 108 15.15 -10.15 -0.80
CA LEU A 108 16.18 -10.10 0.23
C LEU A 108 17.54 -10.51 -0.33
N ASP A 109 18.61 -9.92 0.20
CA ASP A 109 20.01 -10.29 -0.05
C ASP A 109 20.40 -11.55 0.74
N LEU A 110 19.66 -12.65 0.53
CA LEU A 110 19.88 -13.94 1.15
C LEU A 110 20.03 -15.00 0.05
N ALA A 111 21.19 -15.60 -0.04
CA ALA A 111 21.45 -16.64 -1.03
C ALA A 111 20.80 -17.99 -0.68
N ASP A 112 20.66 -18.27 0.64
CA ASP A 112 20.01 -19.49 1.14
C ASP A 112 18.67 -19.14 1.82
N PRO A 113 17.53 -19.60 1.30
CA PRO A 113 16.20 -19.36 1.88
C PRO A 113 15.87 -20.26 3.09
N HIS A 114 16.59 -21.37 3.29
CA HIS A 114 16.24 -22.39 4.30
C HIS A 114 16.23 -21.87 5.74
N PRO A 115 17.23 -21.06 6.20
CA PRO A 115 17.20 -20.52 7.56
C PRO A 115 15.94 -19.67 7.82
N LEU A 116 15.56 -18.85 6.84
CA LEU A 116 14.37 -17.99 6.96
C LEU A 116 13.09 -18.84 6.95
N ALA A 117 12.98 -19.82 6.05
CA ALA A 117 11.83 -20.72 6.00
C ALA A 117 11.67 -21.50 7.30
N LYS A 118 12.76 -21.96 7.91
CA LYS A 118 12.77 -22.62 9.23
C LYS A 118 12.34 -21.68 10.35
N GLN A 119 12.88 -20.46 10.37
CA GLN A 119 12.50 -19.42 11.34
C GLN A 119 10.98 -19.15 11.30
N LEU A 120 10.41 -19.10 10.09
CA LEU A 120 9.00 -18.84 9.86
C LEU A 120 8.11 -20.09 9.95
N GLN A 121 8.72 -21.26 10.22
CA GLN A 121 8.02 -22.54 10.35
C GLN A 121 7.21 -22.91 9.09
N LEU A 122 7.80 -22.70 7.90
CA LEU A 122 7.17 -23.00 6.63
C LEU A 122 7.43 -24.45 6.20
N ASN A 123 6.47 -25.01 5.48
CA ASN A 123 6.54 -26.35 4.91
C ASN A 123 7.14 -26.31 3.50
N PRO A 124 7.98 -27.28 3.09
CA PRO A 124 8.49 -27.37 1.72
C PRO A 124 7.37 -27.80 0.76
N ALA A 125 7.12 -26.98 -0.26
CA ALA A 125 6.31 -27.36 -1.42
C ALA A 125 7.22 -27.82 -2.58
N VAL A 126 8.38 -27.15 -2.74
CA VAL A 126 9.46 -27.53 -3.66
C VAL A 126 10.77 -27.27 -2.95
N ASP A 127 11.66 -28.27 -2.91
CA ASP A 127 12.99 -28.14 -2.33
C ASP A 127 13.98 -28.89 -3.23
N LYS A 128 14.51 -28.16 -4.24
CA LYS A 128 15.47 -28.66 -5.23
C LYS A 128 16.62 -27.68 -5.36
N ALA A 129 17.76 -28.14 -5.86
CA ALA A 129 18.98 -27.34 -6.00
C ALA A 129 18.80 -26.04 -6.82
N ASP A 130 17.89 -26.06 -7.78
CA ASP A 130 17.63 -24.94 -8.69
C ASP A 130 16.38 -24.15 -8.37
N LYS A 131 15.50 -24.67 -7.49
CA LYS A 131 14.22 -24.02 -7.14
C LYS A 131 13.77 -24.43 -5.75
N VAL A 132 13.51 -23.42 -4.94
CA VAL A 132 12.99 -23.61 -3.59
C VAL A 132 11.67 -22.84 -3.44
N LEU A 133 10.68 -23.47 -2.83
CA LEU A 133 9.42 -22.88 -2.43
C LEU A 133 8.96 -23.50 -1.12
N PHE A 134 8.88 -22.69 -0.08
CA PHE A 134 8.26 -23.02 1.19
C PHE A 134 7.02 -22.18 1.36
N GLY A 135 6.00 -22.73 2.03
CA GLY A 135 4.77 -22.00 2.28
C GLY A 135 4.03 -22.50 3.50
N ARG A 136 3.17 -21.64 4.03
CA ARG A 136 2.19 -21.98 5.06
C ARG A 136 0.97 -21.08 4.94
N GLU A 137 -0.20 -21.69 4.92
CA GLU A 137 -1.46 -20.96 5.04
C GLU A 137 -1.61 -20.47 6.48
N LEU A 138 -1.81 -19.15 6.62
CA LEU A 138 -1.98 -18.50 7.91
C LEU A 138 -3.44 -18.20 8.21
N VAL A 139 -4.23 -17.97 7.15
CA VAL A 139 -5.67 -17.72 7.23
C VAL A 139 -6.36 -18.52 6.14
N SER A 140 -7.41 -19.22 6.53
CA SER A 140 -8.40 -19.84 5.65
C SER A 140 -9.75 -19.68 6.34
N ARG A 141 -10.60 -18.79 5.84
CA ARG A 141 -11.89 -18.51 6.50
C ARG A 141 -12.98 -18.14 5.51
N ASP A 142 -14.20 -18.55 5.82
CA ASP A 142 -15.38 -18.12 5.09
C ASP A 142 -15.57 -16.60 5.16
N THR A 143 -15.90 -15.99 4.04
CA THR A 143 -16.19 -14.58 3.90
C THR A 143 -17.18 -14.33 2.77
N THR A 144 -17.40 -13.08 2.42
CA THR A 144 -18.16 -12.65 1.25
C THR A 144 -17.27 -11.80 0.37
N ASP A 145 -17.19 -12.12 -0.91
CA ASP A 145 -16.48 -11.27 -1.88
C ASP A 145 -17.21 -9.92 -2.01
N PRO A 146 -16.56 -8.81 -1.64
CA PRO A 146 -17.19 -7.49 -1.66
C PRO A 146 -17.53 -6.98 -3.07
N SER A 147 -16.93 -7.56 -4.11
CA SER A 147 -17.16 -7.16 -5.49
C SER A 147 -18.37 -7.86 -6.12
N THR A 148 -18.66 -9.10 -5.70
CA THR A 148 -19.72 -9.93 -6.27
C THR A 148 -20.87 -10.19 -5.31
N GLY A 149 -20.65 -10.02 -4.00
CA GLY A 149 -21.60 -10.37 -2.93
C GLY A 149 -21.77 -11.88 -2.73
N LYS A 150 -20.92 -12.70 -3.37
CA LYS A 150 -20.98 -14.16 -3.26
C LYS A 150 -20.16 -14.67 -2.06
N PRO A 151 -20.50 -15.88 -1.54
CA PRO A 151 -19.63 -16.56 -0.59
C PRO A 151 -18.23 -16.76 -1.18
N ALA A 152 -17.21 -16.59 -0.36
CA ALA A 152 -15.81 -16.78 -0.72
C ALA A 152 -15.01 -17.29 0.49
N ILE A 153 -13.82 -17.82 0.23
CA ILE A 153 -12.83 -18.18 1.25
C ILE A 153 -11.68 -17.16 1.16
N GLU A 154 -11.46 -16.41 2.24
CA GLU A 154 -10.24 -15.60 2.35
C GLU A 154 -9.08 -16.52 2.68
N SER A 155 -8.08 -16.58 1.78
CA SER A 155 -6.84 -17.34 1.99
C SER A 155 -5.64 -16.41 2.01
N ILE A 156 -4.78 -16.58 3.02
CA ILE A 156 -3.54 -15.82 3.20
C ILE A 156 -2.41 -16.79 3.42
N VAL A 157 -1.45 -16.84 2.48
CA VAL A 157 -0.35 -17.79 2.48
C VAL A 157 0.99 -17.06 2.54
N LEU A 158 1.78 -17.33 3.59
CA LEU A 158 3.17 -16.86 3.69
C LEU A 158 4.09 -17.78 2.89
N ASN A 159 4.96 -17.19 2.05
CA ASN A 159 5.86 -17.91 1.19
C ASN A 159 7.30 -17.42 1.32
N VAL A 160 8.25 -18.35 1.19
CA VAL A 160 9.68 -18.10 0.96
C VAL A 160 10.13 -18.88 -0.26
N SER A 161 10.77 -18.23 -1.21
CA SER A 161 11.12 -18.86 -2.50
C SER A 161 12.40 -18.31 -3.11
N THR A 162 12.92 -19.05 -4.10
CA THR A 162 13.93 -18.58 -5.04
C THR A 162 13.35 -18.57 -6.46
N VAL A 163 13.83 -17.65 -7.30
CA VAL A 163 13.47 -17.57 -8.72
C VAL A 163 14.72 -17.34 -9.57
N HIS A 164 14.78 -17.95 -10.75
CA HIS A 164 15.96 -17.86 -11.65
C HIS A 164 16.30 -16.43 -12.08
N SER A 165 15.32 -15.54 -12.16
CA SER A 165 15.53 -14.13 -12.49
C SER A 165 16.27 -13.33 -11.41
N HIS A 166 16.42 -13.90 -10.21
CA HIS A 166 17.05 -13.26 -9.06
C HIS A 166 18.07 -14.20 -8.40
N PRO A 167 19.17 -14.52 -9.09
CA PRO A 167 20.17 -15.43 -8.53
C PRO A 167 20.79 -14.87 -7.24
N GLY A 168 20.92 -15.70 -6.22
CA GLY A 168 21.46 -15.32 -4.92
C GLY A 168 20.53 -14.45 -4.07
N LYS A 169 19.25 -14.38 -4.40
CA LYS A 169 18.23 -13.67 -3.64
C LYS A 169 17.16 -14.62 -3.14
N THR A 170 16.57 -14.27 -2.02
CA THR A 170 15.39 -14.92 -1.46
C THR A 170 14.19 -13.97 -1.57
N LEU A 171 13.07 -14.46 -2.06
CA LEU A 171 11.80 -13.77 -2.05
C LEU A 171 11.00 -14.26 -0.86
N VAL A 172 10.47 -13.35 -0.05
CA VAL A 172 9.57 -13.65 1.06
C VAL A 172 8.37 -12.73 1.03
N GLY A 173 7.19 -13.28 1.22
CA GLY A 173 6.00 -12.45 1.20
C GLY A 173 4.71 -13.23 1.31
N CYS A 174 3.64 -12.53 1.05
CA CYS A 174 2.28 -12.96 1.28
C CYS A 174 1.53 -13.09 -0.05
N ASN A 175 0.77 -14.17 -0.19
CA ASN A 175 -0.25 -14.33 -1.21
C ASN A 175 -1.62 -14.11 -0.56
N TYR A 176 -2.43 -13.27 -1.19
CA TYR A 176 -3.78 -12.90 -0.78
C TYR A 176 -4.76 -13.35 -1.85
N SER A 177 -5.73 -14.18 -1.50
CA SER A 177 -6.78 -14.61 -2.43
C SER A 177 -8.16 -14.63 -1.79
N LEU A 178 -9.16 -14.46 -2.64
CA LEU A 178 -10.56 -14.81 -2.35
C LEU A 178 -10.92 -15.95 -3.30
N ASP A 179 -11.04 -17.14 -2.75
CA ASP A 179 -11.30 -18.36 -3.49
C ASP A 179 -12.80 -18.69 -3.46
N GLU A 180 -13.33 -19.31 -4.52
CA GLU A 180 -14.71 -19.81 -4.51
C GLU A 180 -14.79 -21.02 -3.55
N PRO A 181 -15.85 -21.12 -2.72
CA PRO A 181 -16.08 -22.33 -1.92
C PRO A 181 -16.35 -23.53 -2.83
N ASP A 182 -15.83 -24.71 -2.47
CA ASP A 182 -16.09 -25.99 -3.16
C ASP A 182 -17.56 -26.39 -3.11
#